data_443ee9d570a664ff62a1b3e578e56416
#
_entry.id   443ee9d570a664ff62a1b3e578e56416
#
_cell.length_a   1.000
_cell.length_b   1.000
_cell.length_c   1.000
_cell.angle_alpha   90.00
_cell.angle_beta   90.00
_cell.angle_gamma   90.00
#
_symmetry.space_group_name_H-M   'P 1'
#
loop_
_entity.id
_entity.type
_entity.pdbx_description
1 polymer ?
#
loop_
_entity_poly.entity_id
_entity_poly.type
_entity_poly.pdbx_seq_one_letter_code
_entity_poly.pdbx_strand_id
1 'polypeptide(L)'
;NNVLGTITHANSDYRDPYDSFCNVDYVMANPPFNVDGVELDQVKDQPRFNTYGVPQNKTKNKKKDAKETVPNGNYLWINQFATALNDTGRAALVMANSASDAGNSEKDIRVKLIESGIISQMVTLPSNMFTSVTLPATLWFFDKAKVKKDEILFIDARNIFTQIDRAHRKFSDEQIRNLGIITKLYEGKTEDFEALLADYRAKLAAAPELSDDEDIMPKSYWQSNIDWLTERFPEGKYRDVVGLCKAATIGKIYDDKGNVVGYEDDSIGNQDFSLNPGRYVGVAIEDDGLTQEEFKERMMAYYTTLSKFNEEAHGLEDKIATNLQELFQ
;
A
#
# COMPACT_ATOMS: atom_id res chain seq x y z
N ASN A 1 1.53 -26.81 -10.08
CA ASN A 1 0.77 -26.08 -11.09
C ASN A 1 1.54 -26.10 -12.39
N ASN A 2 1.08 -26.88 -13.38
CA ASN A 2 1.64 -26.87 -14.74
C ASN A 2 1.12 -25.61 -15.47
N VAL A 3 1.76 -24.48 -15.26
CA VAL A 3 1.53 -23.28 -16.08
C VAL A 3 2.52 -23.35 -17.23
N LEU A 4 2.00 -23.49 -18.46
CA LEU A 4 2.83 -23.32 -19.67
C LEU A 4 3.16 -21.84 -19.81
N GLY A 5 4.44 -21.51 -19.76
CA GLY A 5 4.90 -20.14 -19.87
C GLY A 5 5.94 -19.96 -20.98
N THR A 6 5.90 -18.83 -21.66
CA THR A 6 6.98 -18.39 -22.56
C THR A 6 7.87 -17.42 -21.83
N ILE A 7 9.18 -17.71 -21.76
CA ILE A 7 10.17 -16.85 -21.13
C ILE A 7 11.13 -16.35 -22.19
N THR A 8 11.28 -15.03 -22.28
CA THR A 8 12.22 -14.40 -23.23
C THR A 8 13.20 -13.53 -22.45
N HIS A 9 14.49 -13.68 -22.75
CA HIS A 9 15.53 -12.82 -22.19
C HIS A 9 15.57 -11.49 -22.95
N ALA A 10 15.20 -10.41 -22.30
CA ALA A 10 15.23 -9.05 -22.84
C ALA A 10 15.43 -8.02 -21.71
N ASN A 11 15.94 -6.83 -22.07
CA ASN A 11 15.85 -5.69 -21.14
C ASN A 11 14.44 -5.08 -21.26
N SER A 12 13.60 -5.31 -20.24
CA SER A 12 12.20 -4.89 -20.22
C SER A 12 12.01 -3.36 -20.22
N ASP A 13 13.03 -2.59 -19.80
CA ASP A 13 12.98 -1.13 -19.88
C ASP A 13 12.89 -0.64 -21.33
N TYR A 14 13.55 -1.36 -22.26
CA TYR A 14 13.68 -0.92 -23.65
C TYR A 14 12.91 -1.77 -24.67
N ARG A 15 12.52 -3.00 -24.32
CA ARG A 15 11.87 -3.94 -25.23
C ARG A 15 10.65 -4.58 -24.63
N ASP A 16 9.62 -4.74 -25.45
CA ASP A 16 8.45 -5.56 -25.18
C ASP A 16 8.44 -6.76 -26.16
N PRO A 17 9.03 -7.91 -25.80
CA PRO A 17 9.13 -9.06 -26.69
C PRO A 17 7.81 -9.79 -26.92
N TYR A 18 6.73 -9.41 -26.20
CA TYR A 18 5.42 -10.07 -26.27
C TYR A 18 4.35 -9.22 -26.91
N ASP A 19 4.67 -7.99 -27.34
CA ASP A 19 3.69 -7.03 -27.84
C ASP A 19 2.50 -6.90 -26.89
N SER A 20 2.82 -6.64 -25.61
CA SER A 20 1.83 -6.68 -24.53
C SER A 20 0.90 -5.48 -24.51
N PHE A 21 1.19 -4.40 -25.25
CA PHE A 21 0.41 -3.16 -25.23
C PHE A 21 -1.07 -3.42 -25.59
N CYS A 22 -1.99 -3.11 -24.67
CA CYS A 22 -3.45 -3.30 -24.79
C CYS A 22 -3.89 -4.76 -25.10
N ASN A 23 -3.08 -5.76 -24.78
CA ASN A 23 -3.29 -7.12 -25.25
C ASN A 23 -3.36 -8.19 -24.14
N VAL A 24 -3.28 -7.79 -22.87
CA VAL A 24 -3.13 -8.73 -21.73
C VAL A 24 -4.37 -8.70 -20.84
N ASP A 25 -4.90 -9.89 -20.50
CA ASP A 25 -6.05 -10.03 -19.59
C ASP A 25 -5.64 -9.79 -18.12
N TYR A 26 -4.50 -10.34 -17.70
CA TYR A 26 -4.04 -10.26 -16.30
C TYR A 26 -2.55 -9.98 -16.21
N VAL A 27 -2.19 -9.07 -15.32
CA VAL A 27 -0.79 -8.79 -14.94
C VAL A 27 -0.63 -8.97 -13.44
N MET A 28 0.37 -9.74 -13.03
CA MET A 28 0.87 -9.78 -11.64
C MET A 28 2.37 -9.53 -11.65
N ALA A 29 2.82 -8.51 -10.93
CA ALA A 29 4.23 -8.15 -10.96
C ALA A 29 4.74 -7.60 -9.62
N ASN A 30 5.99 -7.92 -9.34
CA ASN A 30 6.80 -7.30 -8.29
C ASN A 30 8.08 -6.81 -8.97
N PRO A 31 8.05 -5.66 -9.66
CA PRO A 31 9.20 -5.12 -10.36
C PRO A 31 10.27 -4.61 -9.39
N PRO A 32 11.52 -4.45 -9.83
CA PRO A 32 12.54 -3.84 -9.00
C PRO A 32 12.19 -2.38 -8.70
N PHE A 33 12.38 -1.97 -7.43
CA PHE A 33 12.05 -0.61 -6.98
C PHE A 33 13.19 0.36 -7.24
N ASN A 34 12.84 1.60 -7.53
CA ASN A 34 13.75 2.74 -7.62
C ASN A 34 14.92 2.52 -8.61
N VAL A 35 14.66 1.85 -9.72
CA VAL A 35 15.65 1.69 -10.79
C VAL A 35 15.99 3.07 -11.35
N ASP A 36 17.28 3.36 -11.46
CA ASP A 36 17.81 4.58 -12.05
C ASP A 36 18.57 4.29 -13.36
N GLY A 37 19.01 5.34 -14.05
CA GLY A 37 19.84 5.22 -15.24
C GLY A 37 19.11 4.81 -16.52
N VAL A 38 17.78 4.70 -16.52
CA VAL A 38 17.00 4.44 -17.74
C VAL A 38 17.06 5.66 -18.66
N GLU A 39 17.56 5.47 -19.91
CA GLU A 39 17.72 6.54 -20.89
C GLU A 39 16.37 7.05 -21.39
N LEU A 40 16.09 8.35 -21.16
CA LEU A 40 14.82 8.96 -21.51
C LEU A 40 14.51 8.86 -23.02
N ASP A 41 15.50 9.07 -23.87
CA ASP A 41 15.32 9.03 -25.34
C ASP A 41 14.89 7.65 -25.85
N GLN A 42 15.16 6.58 -25.12
CA GLN A 42 14.77 5.23 -25.51
C GLN A 42 13.33 4.86 -25.08
N VAL A 43 12.74 5.59 -24.13
CA VAL A 43 11.43 5.25 -23.56
C VAL A 43 10.34 6.27 -23.86
N LYS A 44 10.70 7.54 -24.09
CA LYS A 44 9.74 8.66 -24.20
C LYS A 44 8.71 8.53 -25.31
N ASP A 45 9.05 7.85 -26.42
CA ASP A 45 8.20 7.70 -27.61
C ASP A 45 7.48 6.34 -27.65
N GLN A 46 7.72 5.46 -26.66
CA GLN A 46 7.05 4.16 -26.58
C GLN A 46 5.64 4.31 -25.99
N PRO A 47 4.57 3.84 -26.68
CA PRO A 47 3.18 3.98 -26.21
C PRO A 47 2.96 3.41 -24.80
N ARG A 48 3.62 2.31 -24.47
CA ARG A 48 3.51 1.67 -23.13
C ARG A 48 3.97 2.57 -21.98
N PHE A 49 4.81 3.57 -22.24
CA PHE A 49 5.26 4.54 -21.23
C PHE A 49 4.62 5.92 -21.41
N ASN A 50 4.35 6.32 -22.64
CA ASN A 50 3.95 7.69 -22.96
C ASN A 50 2.44 7.93 -22.83
N THR A 51 1.61 6.90 -22.76
CA THR A 51 0.14 7.03 -22.63
C THR A 51 -0.26 7.92 -21.45
N TYR A 52 0.36 7.76 -20.30
CA TYR A 52 0.13 8.62 -19.12
C TYR A 52 1.26 9.64 -18.92
N GLY A 53 2.36 9.51 -19.65
CA GLY A 53 3.55 10.35 -19.59
C GLY A 53 4.77 9.62 -19.02
N VAL A 54 5.94 10.17 -19.32
CA VAL A 54 7.24 9.60 -18.88
C VAL A 54 7.83 10.48 -17.78
N PRO A 55 8.36 9.90 -16.69
CA PRO A 55 9.02 10.66 -15.63
C PRO A 55 10.18 11.50 -16.19
N GLN A 56 10.26 12.77 -15.80
CA GLN A 56 11.28 13.70 -16.28
C GLN A 56 11.87 14.51 -15.13
N ASN A 57 13.17 14.78 -15.23
CA ASN A 57 13.83 15.72 -14.31
C ASN A 57 13.49 17.16 -14.68
N LYS A 58 13.04 17.97 -13.69
CA LYS A 58 12.75 19.38 -13.90
C LYS A 58 14.00 20.25 -14.08
N THR A 59 15.16 19.78 -13.63
CA THR A 59 16.40 20.56 -13.64
C THR A 59 17.30 20.17 -14.81
N LYS A 60 17.45 21.07 -15.76
CA LYS A 60 18.37 20.94 -16.90
C LYS A 60 19.81 21.29 -16.48
N ASN A 61 20.40 20.61 -15.52
CA ASN A 61 21.84 20.69 -15.29
C ASN A 61 22.55 19.74 -16.26
N LYS A 62 22.61 20.13 -17.54
CA LYS A 62 23.29 19.35 -18.55
C LYS A 62 24.81 19.64 -18.52
N LYS A 63 25.59 18.68 -18.08
CA LYS A 63 26.92 18.50 -18.67
C LYS A 63 26.67 18.20 -20.15
N LYS A 64 27.37 18.92 -21.05
CA LYS A 64 27.12 19.00 -22.50
C LYS A 64 27.00 17.66 -23.23
N ASP A 65 27.42 16.54 -22.62
CA ASP A 65 27.48 15.19 -23.23
C ASP A 65 26.83 14.08 -22.39
N ALA A 66 26.04 14.42 -21.34
CA ALA A 66 25.39 13.41 -20.53
C ALA A 66 24.01 13.06 -21.12
N LYS A 67 23.75 11.77 -21.35
CA LYS A 67 22.44 11.27 -21.73
C LYS A 67 21.41 11.61 -20.65
N GLU A 68 20.23 12.07 -21.06
CA GLU A 68 19.13 12.35 -20.16
C GLU A 68 18.50 11.03 -19.69
N THR A 69 18.35 10.86 -18.38
CA THR A 69 17.73 9.67 -17.79
C THR A 69 16.44 10.05 -17.08
N VAL A 70 15.53 9.08 -16.93
CA VAL A 70 14.38 9.24 -16.04
C VAL A 70 14.87 9.33 -14.58
N PRO A 71 14.20 10.13 -13.71
CA PRO A 71 14.62 10.26 -12.32
C PRO A 71 14.48 8.96 -11.53
N ASN A 72 13.49 8.13 -11.90
CA ASN A 72 13.16 6.89 -11.22
C ASN A 72 12.29 6.01 -12.13
N GLY A 73 12.55 4.69 -12.14
CA GLY A 73 11.86 3.72 -12.98
C GLY A 73 10.47 3.28 -12.48
N ASN A 74 10.05 3.63 -11.26
CA ASN A 74 8.80 3.13 -10.68
C ASN A 74 7.60 3.41 -11.60
N TYR A 75 7.48 4.63 -12.12
CA TYR A 75 6.37 4.99 -13.01
C TYR A 75 6.51 4.45 -14.43
N LEU A 76 7.68 3.98 -14.85
CA LEU A 76 7.79 3.19 -16.08
C LEU A 76 7.11 1.84 -15.91
N TRP A 77 7.37 1.15 -14.79
CA TRP A 77 6.69 -0.11 -14.47
C TRP A 77 5.18 0.05 -14.32
N ILE A 78 4.73 1.06 -13.57
CA ILE A 78 3.31 1.37 -13.39
C ILE A 78 2.64 1.58 -14.75
N ASN A 79 3.22 2.41 -15.62
CA ASN A 79 2.71 2.67 -16.97
C ASN A 79 2.68 1.41 -17.82
N GLN A 80 3.77 0.66 -17.87
CA GLN A 80 3.86 -0.56 -18.66
C GLN A 80 2.74 -1.54 -18.32
N PHE A 81 2.49 -1.76 -17.03
CA PHE A 81 1.47 -2.73 -16.62
C PHE A 81 0.06 -2.19 -16.79
N ALA A 82 -0.17 -0.89 -16.54
CA ALA A 82 -1.47 -0.27 -16.81
C ALA A 82 -1.84 -0.28 -18.29
N THR A 83 -0.86 -0.05 -19.17
CA THR A 83 -1.07 0.01 -20.62
C THR A 83 -1.03 -1.34 -21.31
N ALA A 84 -0.53 -2.38 -20.66
CA ALA A 84 -0.58 -3.74 -21.18
C ALA A 84 -2.00 -4.33 -21.17
N LEU A 85 -2.87 -3.84 -20.30
CA LEU A 85 -4.21 -4.38 -20.11
C LEU A 85 -5.11 -4.11 -21.33
N ASN A 86 -5.81 -5.16 -21.79
CA ASN A 86 -6.93 -5.03 -22.71
C ASN A 86 -8.14 -4.36 -22.01
N ASP A 87 -9.25 -4.17 -22.72
CA ASP A 87 -10.41 -3.39 -22.26
C ASP A 87 -11.10 -3.96 -21.00
N THR A 88 -10.90 -5.24 -20.67
CA THR A 88 -11.43 -5.92 -19.48
C THR A 88 -10.33 -6.39 -18.54
N GLY A 89 -9.08 -6.08 -18.85
CA GLY A 89 -7.91 -6.57 -18.14
C GLY A 89 -7.75 -6.00 -16.74
N ARG A 90 -7.08 -6.78 -15.88
CA ARG A 90 -6.78 -6.45 -14.48
C ARG A 90 -5.31 -6.64 -14.16
N ALA A 91 -4.79 -5.79 -13.29
CA ALA A 91 -3.41 -5.92 -12.81
C ALA A 91 -3.30 -5.78 -11.30
N ALA A 92 -2.31 -6.47 -10.73
CA ALA A 92 -1.88 -6.31 -9.35
C ALA A 92 -0.35 -6.14 -9.30
N LEU A 93 0.11 -5.03 -8.73
CA LEU A 93 1.51 -4.66 -8.65
C LEU A 93 1.95 -4.44 -7.23
N VAL A 94 3.14 -4.91 -6.88
CA VAL A 94 3.85 -4.51 -5.65
C VAL A 94 4.75 -3.33 -6.00
N MET A 95 4.58 -2.20 -5.31
CA MET A 95 5.40 -1.00 -5.53
C MET A 95 5.94 -0.44 -4.23
N ALA A 96 7.05 0.29 -4.31
CA ALA A 96 7.54 1.05 -3.17
C ALA A 96 6.47 2.06 -2.71
N ASN A 97 6.29 2.20 -1.39
CA ASN A 97 5.28 3.11 -0.84
C ASN A 97 5.49 4.57 -1.29
N SER A 98 6.74 4.97 -1.55
CA SER A 98 7.09 6.29 -2.08
C SER A 98 6.45 6.62 -3.43
N ALA A 99 6.12 5.62 -4.25
CA ALA A 99 5.44 5.84 -5.54
C ALA A 99 4.02 6.40 -5.36
N SER A 100 3.36 6.10 -4.24
CA SER A 100 2.00 6.56 -3.94
C SER A 100 1.89 8.07 -3.71
N ASP A 101 2.99 8.71 -3.30
CA ASP A 101 3.08 10.15 -2.99
C ASP A 101 4.15 10.89 -3.80
N ALA A 102 4.72 10.26 -4.83
CA ALA A 102 5.78 10.85 -5.63
C ALA A 102 5.37 12.21 -6.22
N GLY A 103 6.29 13.17 -6.20
CA GLY A 103 6.07 14.54 -6.64
C GLY A 103 6.45 14.79 -8.11
N ASN A 104 6.43 16.04 -8.51
CA ASN A 104 6.89 16.51 -9.83
C ASN A 104 6.19 15.81 -11.01
N SER A 105 6.96 15.41 -12.05
CA SER A 105 6.41 14.74 -13.25
C SER A 105 5.74 13.39 -12.95
N GLU A 106 6.14 12.70 -11.88
CA GLU A 106 5.50 11.46 -11.44
C GLU A 106 4.09 11.74 -10.88
N LYS A 107 3.90 12.88 -10.19
CA LYS A 107 2.56 13.33 -9.79
C LYS A 107 1.66 13.56 -11.01
N ASP A 108 2.18 14.21 -12.06
CA ASP A 108 1.38 14.48 -13.26
C ASP A 108 0.92 13.18 -13.93
N ILE A 109 1.76 12.15 -13.94
CA ILE A 109 1.41 10.80 -14.43
C ILE A 109 0.37 10.16 -13.52
N ARG A 110 0.53 10.25 -12.20
CA ARG A 110 -0.42 9.71 -11.22
C ARG A 110 -1.81 10.32 -11.37
N VAL A 111 -1.89 11.64 -11.54
CA VAL A 111 -3.15 12.34 -11.80
C VAL A 111 -3.85 11.75 -13.03
N LYS A 112 -3.13 11.59 -14.14
CA LYS A 112 -3.70 11.01 -15.37
C LYS A 112 -4.18 9.57 -15.18
N LEU A 113 -3.42 8.75 -14.43
CA LEU A 113 -3.83 7.38 -14.09
C LEU A 113 -5.12 7.36 -13.26
N ILE A 114 -5.23 8.23 -12.24
CA ILE A 114 -6.43 8.37 -11.42
C ILE A 114 -7.61 8.83 -12.28
N GLU A 115 -7.43 9.87 -13.07
CA GLU A 115 -8.48 10.44 -13.93
C GLU A 115 -8.93 9.49 -15.05
N SER A 116 -8.07 8.57 -15.49
CA SER A 116 -8.45 7.51 -16.43
C SER A 116 -9.40 6.47 -15.81
N GLY A 117 -9.54 6.48 -14.48
CA GLY A 117 -10.38 5.56 -13.74
C GLY A 117 -9.90 4.10 -13.73
N ILE A 118 -8.63 3.85 -14.09
CA ILE A 118 -8.09 2.48 -14.13
C ILE A 118 -7.72 1.93 -12.74
N ILE A 119 -7.32 2.80 -11.80
CA ILE A 119 -6.94 2.37 -10.45
C ILE A 119 -8.20 1.99 -9.68
N SER A 120 -8.30 0.72 -9.28
CA SER A 120 -9.48 0.20 -8.57
C SER A 120 -9.26 0.19 -7.06
N GLN A 121 -8.06 -0.14 -6.61
CA GLN A 121 -7.77 -0.34 -5.21
C GLN A 121 -6.29 -0.08 -4.90
N MET A 122 -6.04 0.41 -3.67
CA MET A 122 -4.70 0.58 -3.10
C MET A 122 -4.64 -0.09 -1.73
N VAL A 123 -3.61 -0.91 -1.48
CA VAL A 123 -3.43 -1.58 -0.17
C VAL A 123 -2.03 -1.32 0.35
N THR A 124 -1.90 -0.66 1.51
CA THR A 124 -0.59 -0.52 2.17
C THR A 124 -0.28 -1.76 2.99
N LEU A 125 0.87 -2.36 2.77
CA LEU A 125 1.35 -3.54 3.48
C LEU A 125 2.09 -3.17 4.77
N PRO A 126 2.17 -4.07 5.76
CA PRO A 126 3.06 -3.93 6.90
C PRO A 126 4.53 -3.77 6.47
N SER A 127 5.34 -3.13 7.30
CA SER A 127 6.79 -3.19 7.17
C SER A 127 7.30 -4.62 7.42
N ASN A 128 8.52 -4.93 6.95
CA ASN A 128 9.16 -6.22 7.18
C ASN A 128 8.43 -7.45 6.61
N MET A 129 7.65 -7.24 5.53
CA MET A 129 7.00 -8.33 4.79
C MET A 129 7.93 -9.00 3.76
N PHE A 130 9.06 -8.38 3.44
CA PHE A 130 10.04 -8.88 2.46
C PHE A 130 11.39 -9.07 3.12
N THR A 131 12.10 -10.11 2.74
CA THR A 131 13.40 -10.49 3.33
C THR A 131 14.48 -9.43 3.16
N SER A 132 14.42 -8.65 2.10
CA SER A 132 15.47 -7.66 1.75
C SER A 132 15.01 -6.20 1.88
N VAL A 133 13.74 -5.95 2.20
CA VAL A 133 13.16 -4.60 2.27
C VAL A 133 12.38 -4.45 3.57
N THR A 134 12.86 -3.58 4.45
CA THR A 134 12.20 -3.27 5.73
C THR A 134 11.08 -2.26 5.61
N LEU A 135 11.08 -1.44 4.53
CA LEU A 135 10.06 -0.42 4.30
C LEU A 135 8.73 -1.04 3.85
N PRO A 136 7.60 -0.41 4.19
CA PRO A 136 6.31 -0.86 3.70
C PRO A 136 6.24 -0.71 2.18
N ALA A 137 5.56 -1.66 1.55
CA ALA A 137 5.19 -1.60 0.14
C ALA A 137 3.69 -1.34 0.01
N THR A 138 3.28 -0.95 -1.19
CA THR A 138 1.87 -0.73 -1.52
C THR A 138 1.49 -1.61 -2.70
N LEU A 139 0.35 -2.27 -2.60
CA LEU A 139 -0.25 -2.99 -3.73
C LEU A 139 -1.12 -2.02 -4.51
N TRP A 140 -0.89 -1.97 -5.81
CA TRP A 140 -1.65 -1.20 -6.78
C TRP A 140 -2.51 -2.17 -7.60
N PHE A 141 -3.81 -1.93 -7.65
CA PHE A 141 -4.72 -2.74 -8.44
C PHE A 141 -5.33 -1.90 -9.55
N PHE A 142 -5.27 -2.41 -10.77
CA PHE A 142 -5.88 -1.83 -11.96
C PHE A 142 -7.03 -2.70 -12.45
N ASP A 143 -8.10 -2.05 -12.91
CA ASP A 143 -9.24 -2.71 -13.55
C ASP A 143 -9.78 -1.82 -14.68
N LYS A 144 -9.59 -2.24 -15.93
CA LYS A 144 -10.08 -1.53 -17.12
C LYS A 144 -11.61 -1.51 -17.18
N ALA A 145 -12.28 -2.56 -16.68
CA ALA A 145 -13.73 -2.69 -16.67
C ALA A 145 -14.39 -2.08 -15.41
N LYS A 146 -13.64 -1.42 -14.55
CA LYS A 146 -14.14 -0.78 -13.34
C LYS A 146 -15.35 0.12 -13.62
N VAL A 147 -16.44 -0.07 -12.86
CA VAL A 147 -17.70 0.68 -13.06
C VAL A 147 -17.61 2.09 -12.48
N LYS A 148 -17.19 2.23 -11.23
CA LYS A 148 -17.05 3.51 -10.53
C LYS A 148 -15.71 4.15 -10.85
N LYS A 149 -15.60 4.81 -12.01
CA LYS A 149 -14.33 5.32 -12.55
C LYS A 149 -13.65 6.37 -11.67
N ASP A 150 -14.40 7.15 -10.93
CA ASP A 150 -13.97 8.27 -10.09
C ASP A 150 -13.67 7.89 -8.64
N GLU A 151 -13.91 6.63 -8.25
CA GLU A 151 -13.75 6.14 -6.87
C GLU A 151 -12.62 5.11 -6.78
N ILE A 152 -11.81 5.16 -5.71
CA ILE A 152 -10.75 4.18 -5.41
C ILE A 152 -10.97 3.63 -4.01
N LEU A 153 -10.87 2.31 -3.85
CA LEU A 153 -10.88 1.65 -2.55
C LEU A 153 -9.48 1.69 -1.93
N PHE A 154 -9.34 2.33 -0.78
CA PHE A 154 -8.12 2.36 0.02
C PHE A 154 -8.22 1.40 1.20
N ILE A 155 -7.20 0.55 1.38
CA ILE A 155 -7.09 -0.39 2.51
C ILE A 155 -5.72 -0.19 3.18
N ASP A 156 -5.72 0.04 4.48
CA ASP A 156 -4.51 0.13 5.28
C ASP A 156 -4.33 -1.16 6.10
N ALA A 157 -3.46 -2.03 5.62
CA ALA A 157 -3.15 -3.29 6.28
C ALA A 157 -1.88 -3.23 7.15
N ARG A 158 -1.30 -2.05 7.40
CA ARG A 158 -0.02 -1.91 8.13
C ARG A 158 -0.02 -2.56 9.51
N ASN A 159 -1.17 -2.62 10.16
CA ASN A 159 -1.34 -3.19 11.49
C ASN A 159 -1.93 -4.61 11.48
N ILE A 160 -2.08 -5.23 10.30
CA ILE A 160 -2.59 -6.59 10.14
C ILE A 160 -1.43 -7.48 9.73
N PHE A 161 -0.94 -8.33 10.62
CA PHE A 161 0.16 -9.27 10.33
C PHE A 161 0.28 -10.33 11.41
N THR A 162 0.96 -11.41 11.07
CA THR A 162 1.49 -12.39 12.01
C THR A 162 2.99 -12.18 12.11
N GLN A 163 3.49 -11.96 13.34
CA GLN A 163 4.92 -11.83 13.60
C GLN A 163 5.57 -13.22 13.53
N ILE A 164 6.56 -13.41 12.66
CA ILE A 164 7.32 -14.67 12.56
C ILE A 164 8.49 -14.64 13.53
N ASP A 165 9.27 -13.57 13.45
CA ASP A 165 10.40 -13.31 14.33
C ASP A 165 10.58 -11.78 14.50
N ARG A 166 11.66 -11.37 15.16
CA ARG A 166 11.92 -9.95 15.46
C ARG A 166 11.96 -9.06 14.19
N ALA A 167 12.34 -9.62 13.05
CA ALA A 167 12.59 -8.88 11.80
C ALA A 167 11.58 -9.18 10.69
N HIS A 168 10.76 -10.24 10.81
CA HIS A 168 9.92 -10.72 9.71
C HIS A 168 8.45 -10.84 10.12
N ARG A 169 7.59 -10.43 9.19
CA ARG A 169 6.13 -10.50 9.28
C ARG A 169 5.57 -11.23 8.07
N LYS A 170 4.42 -11.87 8.26
CA LYS A 170 3.63 -12.44 7.15
C LYS A 170 2.16 -12.20 7.38
N PHE A 171 1.35 -12.36 6.34
CA PHE A 171 -0.07 -12.59 6.52
C PHE A 171 -0.34 -14.07 6.79
N SER A 172 -1.28 -14.36 7.69
CA SER A 172 -1.92 -15.68 7.71
C SER A 172 -2.90 -15.81 6.54
N ASP A 173 -3.32 -17.02 6.23
CA ASP A 173 -4.33 -17.26 5.19
C ASP A 173 -5.66 -16.56 5.54
N GLU A 174 -6.04 -16.53 6.81
CA GLU A 174 -7.23 -15.85 7.28
C GLU A 174 -7.11 -14.34 7.14
N GLN A 175 -5.95 -13.74 7.44
CA GLN A 175 -5.71 -12.32 7.24
C GLN A 175 -5.82 -11.93 5.76
N ILE A 176 -5.30 -12.76 4.85
CA ILE A 176 -5.46 -12.56 3.40
C ILE A 176 -6.93 -12.63 3.00
N ARG A 177 -7.67 -13.63 3.50
CA ARG A 177 -9.11 -13.80 3.23
C ARG A 177 -9.93 -12.64 3.80
N ASN A 178 -9.62 -12.19 5.02
CA ASN A 178 -10.26 -11.06 5.68
C ASN A 178 -10.01 -9.74 4.95
N LEU A 179 -8.81 -9.49 4.44
CA LEU A 179 -8.53 -8.34 3.58
C LEU A 179 -9.23 -8.45 2.22
N GLY A 180 -9.23 -9.63 1.62
CA GLY A 180 -9.86 -9.88 0.34
C GLY A 180 -11.38 -9.70 0.36
N ILE A 181 -12.03 -10.01 1.49
CA ILE A 181 -13.49 -9.86 1.63
C ILE A 181 -13.93 -8.39 1.61
N ILE A 182 -13.07 -7.44 2.03
CA ILE A 182 -13.36 -6.01 1.94
C ILE A 182 -13.64 -5.61 0.49
N THR A 183 -12.80 -6.07 -0.44
CA THR A 183 -12.99 -5.84 -1.89
C THR A 183 -14.28 -6.47 -2.40
N LYS A 184 -14.59 -7.69 -1.96
CA LYS A 184 -15.82 -8.39 -2.34
C LYS A 184 -17.08 -7.64 -1.86
N LEU A 185 -17.07 -7.19 -0.61
CA LEU A 185 -18.17 -6.38 -0.07
C LEU A 185 -18.30 -5.04 -0.80
N TYR A 186 -17.18 -4.38 -1.15
CA TYR A 186 -17.17 -3.16 -1.93
C TYR A 186 -17.75 -3.36 -3.34
N GLU A 187 -17.54 -4.54 -3.93
CA GLU A 187 -18.15 -4.96 -5.20
C GLU A 187 -19.62 -5.42 -5.05
N GLY A 188 -20.16 -5.44 -3.83
CA GLY A 188 -21.54 -5.89 -3.55
C GLY A 188 -21.74 -7.40 -3.47
N LYS A 189 -20.66 -8.19 -3.36
CA LYS A 189 -20.69 -9.67 -3.30
C LYS A 189 -20.86 -10.14 -1.86
N THR A 190 -22.05 -9.97 -1.32
CA THR A 190 -22.41 -10.35 0.05
C THR A 190 -22.33 -11.86 0.29
N GLU A 191 -22.63 -12.66 -0.73
CA GLU A 191 -22.54 -14.11 -0.68
C GLU A 191 -21.14 -14.62 -0.35
N ASP A 192 -20.08 -13.94 -0.81
CA ASP A 192 -18.69 -14.30 -0.50
C ASP A 192 -18.39 -14.08 1.00
N PHE A 193 -18.97 -13.04 1.60
CA PHE A 193 -18.85 -12.76 3.04
C PHE A 193 -19.55 -13.82 3.89
N GLU A 194 -20.80 -14.18 3.54
CA GLU A 194 -21.56 -15.22 4.22
C GLU A 194 -20.86 -16.57 4.12
N ALA A 195 -20.32 -16.91 2.96
CA ALA A 195 -19.54 -18.14 2.77
C ALA A 195 -18.27 -18.16 3.64
N LEU A 196 -17.56 -17.04 3.76
CA LEU A 196 -16.38 -16.92 4.63
C LEU A 196 -16.75 -17.10 6.10
N LEU A 197 -17.83 -16.46 6.57
CA LEU A 197 -18.30 -16.60 7.94
C LEU A 197 -18.76 -18.04 8.24
N ALA A 198 -19.44 -18.69 7.31
CA ALA A 198 -19.87 -20.09 7.46
C ALA A 198 -18.65 -21.02 7.59
N ASP A 199 -17.60 -20.82 6.78
CA ASP A 199 -16.34 -21.57 6.88
C ASP A 199 -15.68 -21.40 8.27
N TYR A 200 -15.58 -20.14 8.76
CA TYR A 200 -14.98 -19.88 10.07
C TYR A 200 -15.80 -20.44 11.23
N ARG A 201 -17.14 -20.38 11.16
CA ARG A 201 -18.03 -20.99 12.16
C ARG A 201 -17.91 -22.53 12.18
N ALA A 202 -17.76 -23.16 11.02
CA ALA A 202 -17.53 -24.60 10.93
C ALA A 202 -16.18 -25.00 11.55
N LYS A 203 -15.13 -24.23 11.28
CA LYS A 203 -13.81 -24.42 11.89
C LYS A 203 -13.83 -24.17 13.39
N LEU A 204 -14.52 -23.14 13.86
CA LEU A 204 -14.75 -22.89 15.29
C LEU A 204 -15.42 -24.07 16.00
N ALA A 205 -16.46 -24.65 15.38
CA ALA A 205 -17.17 -25.78 15.96
C ALA A 205 -16.31 -27.06 16.07
N ALA A 206 -15.36 -27.23 15.16
CA ALA A 206 -14.45 -28.38 15.11
C ALA A 206 -13.16 -28.18 15.91
N ALA A 207 -12.82 -26.93 16.28
CA ALA A 207 -11.55 -26.60 16.93
C ALA A 207 -11.51 -27.03 18.40
N PRO A 208 -10.34 -27.39 18.96
CA PRO A 208 -10.16 -27.62 20.38
C PRO A 208 -10.20 -26.29 21.18
N GLU A 209 -10.50 -26.39 22.46
CA GLU A 209 -10.47 -25.20 23.35
C GLU A 209 -9.06 -24.59 23.44
N LEU A 210 -8.04 -25.45 23.57
CA LEU A 210 -6.62 -25.09 23.59
C LEU A 210 -5.88 -26.07 22.67
N SER A 211 -4.77 -25.62 22.12
CA SER A 211 -3.87 -26.45 21.31
C SER A 211 -2.41 -26.13 21.65
N ASP A 212 -1.61 -27.16 21.87
CA ASP A 212 -0.15 -27.07 21.97
C ASP A 212 0.51 -27.33 20.60
N ASP A 213 -0.26 -27.67 19.58
CA ASP A 213 0.18 -27.91 18.22
C ASP A 213 0.02 -26.60 17.41
N GLU A 214 1.12 -26.12 16.85
CA GLU A 214 1.15 -24.86 16.09
C GLU A 214 0.30 -24.92 14.79
N ASP A 215 0.07 -26.12 14.26
CA ASP A 215 -0.75 -26.34 13.05
C ASP A 215 -2.24 -26.41 13.36
N ILE A 216 -2.64 -26.55 14.63
CA ILE A 216 -4.03 -26.66 15.05
C ILE A 216 -4.48 -25.39 15.77
N MET A 217 -5.29 -24.58 15.10
CA MET A 217 -5.80 -23.34 15.65
C MET A 217 -6.91 -23.60 16.70
N PRO A 218 -6.80 -23.02 17.91
CA PRO A 218 -7.82 -23.15 18.96
C PRO A 218 -9.09 -22.37 18.65
N LYS A 219 -10.16 -22.61 19.40
CA LYS A 219 -11.44 -21.90 19.25
C LYS A 219 -11.30 -20.39 19.33
N SER A 220 -10.45 -19.88 20.23
CA SER A 220 -10.23 -18.44 20.38
C SER A 220 -9.72 -17.77 19.09
N TYR A 221 -8.89 -18.46 18.32
CA TYR A 221 -8.40 -17.97 17.03
C TYR A 221 -9.52 -17.79 16.02
N TRP A 222 -10.39 -18.81 15.87
CA TRP A 222 -11.52 -18.75 14.93
C TRP A 222 -12.57 -17.72 15.37
N GLN A 223 -12.84 -17.63 16.69
CA GLN A 223 -13.74 -16.61 17.21
C GLN A 223 -13.21 -15.20 16.92
N SER A 224 -11.92 -14.95 17.13
CA SER A 224 -11.31 -13.64 16.82
C SER A 224 -11.45 -13.27 15.35
N ASN A 225 -11.34 -14.22 14.41
CA ASN A 225 -11.54 -13.94 12.99
C ASN A 225 -13.01 -13.65 12.65
N ILE A 226 -13.96 -14.32 13.30
CA ILE A 226 -15.40 -14.04 13.17
C ILE A 226 -15.71 -12.65 13.71
N ASP A 227 -15.23 -12.33 14.90
CA ASP A 227 -15.44 -11.04 15.55
C ASP A 227 -14.84 -9.91 14.70
N TRP A 228 -13.63 -10.11 14.18
CA TRP A 228 -12.98 -9.14 13.29
C TRP A 228 -13.86 -8.78 12.08
N LEU A 229 -14.52 -9.77 11.47
CA LEU A 229 -15.41 -9.58 10.32
C LEU A 229 -16.73 -8.91 10.75
N THR A 230 -17.37 -9.43 11.78
CA THR A 230 -18.74 -9.00 12.17
C THR A 230 -18.78 -7.65 12.85
N GLU A 231 -17.74 -7.26 13.59
CA GLU A 231 -17.61 -5.92 14.17
C GLU A 231 -17.43 -4.84 13.10
N ARG A 232 -16.64 -5.16 12.05
CA ARG A 232 -16.35 -4.22 10.98
C ARG A 232 -17.46 -4.15 9.95
N PHE A 233 -18.09 -5.28 9.65
CA PHE A 233 -19.12 -5.42 8.61
C PHE A 233 -20.36 -6.15 9.16
N PRO A 234 -21.07 -5.58 10.18
CA PRO A 234 -22.14 -6.29 10.91
C PRO A 234 -23.32 -6.71 10.00
N GLU A 235 -23.57 -5.98 8.91
CA GLU A 235 -24.66 -6.25 7.97
C GLU A 235 -24.21 -7.09 6.77
N GLY A 236 -22.95 -7.57 6.74
CA GLY A 236 -22.36 -8.23 5.56
C GLY A 236 -22.31 -7.33 4.32
N LYS A 237 -22.26 -6.01 4.52
CA LYS A 237 -22.16 -4.99 3.47
C LYS A 237 -20.93 -4.12 3.68
N TYR A 238 -20.42 -3.58 2.57
CA TYR A 238 -19.33 -2.61 2.64
C TYR A 238 -19.75 -1.36 3.39
N ARG A 239 -18.86 -0.91 4.23
CA ARG A 239 -18.85 0.43 4.84
C ARG A 239 -17.42 0.87 5.03
N ASP A 240 -17.19 2.16 5.09
CA ASP A 240 -15.91 2.70 5.51
C ASP A 240 -15.64 2.33 6.97
N VAL A 241 -14.42 1.87 7.25
CA VAL A 241 -13.96 1.49 8.59
C VAL A 241 -12.73 2.28 8.93
N VAL A 242 -12.84 3.15 9.93
CA VAL A 242 -11.74 4.01 10.38
C VAL A 242 -10.49 3.17 10.71
N GLY A 243 -9.34 3.60 10.18
CA GLY A 243 -8.07 2.90 10.36
C GLY A 243 -7.89 1.63 9.52
N LEU A 244 -8.89 1.24 8.72
CA LEU A 244 -8.82 0.02 7.90
C LEU A 244 -9.12 0.27 6.42
N CYS A 245 -10.30 0.77 6.07
CA CYS A 245 -10.68 0.94 4.67
C CYS A 245 -11.60 2.13 4.45
N LYS A 246 -11.45 2.78 3.29
CA LYS A 246 -12.31 3.86 2.81
C LYS A 246 -12.38 3.85 1.29
N ALA A 247 -13.58 4.03 0.75
CA ALA A 247 -13.79 4.35 -0.66
C ALA A 247 -13.77 5.88 -0.83
N ALA A 248 -12.86 6.41 -1.62
CA ALA A 248 -12.75 7.85 -1.84
C ALA A 248 -12.89 8.18 -3.32
N THR A 249 -13.61 9.27 -3.61
CA THR A 249 -13.81 9.81 -4.95
C THR A 249 -12.73 10.83 -5.30
N ILE A 250 -12.59 11.15 -6.60
CA ILE A 250 -11.75 12.28 -7.04
C ILE A 250 -12.31 13.60 -6.49
N GLY A 251 -13.64 13.71 -6.34
CA GLY A 251 -14.32 14.84 -5.70
C GLY A 251 -14.20 16.16 -6.45
N LYS A 252 -14.29 16.15 -7.79
CA LYS A 252 -14.21 17.38 -8.61
C LYS A 252 -15.44 18.26 -8.40
N ILE A 253 -15.22 19.55 -8.09
CA ILE A 253 -16.24 20.60 -8.01
C ILE A 253 -16.18 21.39 -9.32
N TYR A 254 -17.33 21.59 -9.97
CA TYR A 254 -17.44 22.27 -11.26
C TYR A 254 -18.14 23.62 -11.15
N ASP A 255 -17.71 24.59 -11.92
CA ASP A 255 -18.43 25.85 -12.14
C ASP A 255 -19.61 25.67 -13.14
N ASP A 256 -20.39 26.72 -13.34
CA ASP A 256 -21.52 26.73 -14.27
C ASP A 256 -21.10 26.48 -15.74
N LYS A 257 -19.83 26.58 -16.07
CA LYS A 257 -19.25 26.37 -17.40
C LYS A 257 -18.61 24.96 -17.54
N GLY A 258 -18.66 24.14 -16.47
CA GLY A 258 -18.10 22.81 -16.48
C GLY A 258 -16.58 22.75 -16.25
N ASN A 259 -15.94 23.84 -15.78
CA ASN A 259 -14.54 23.80 -15.39
C ASN A 259 -14.39 23.33 -13.95
N VAL A 260 -13.33 22.56 -13.67
CA VAL A 260 -12.99 22.17 -12.30
C VAL A 260 -12.46 23.38 -11.54
N VAL A 261 -13.13 23.77 -10.47
CA VAL A 261 -12.79 24.93 -9.63
C VAL A 261 -12.27 24.55 -8.24
N GLY A 262 -12.36 23.27 -7.88
CA GLY A 262 -11.90 22.75 -6.60
C GLY A 262 -12.17 21.27 -6.45
N TYR A 263 -11.97 20.79 -5.23
CA TYR A 263 -12.22 19.40 -4.85
C TYR A 263 -12.95 19.36 -3.50
N GLU A 264 -13.81 18.37 -3.33
CA GLU A 264 -14.53 18.10 -2.09
C GLU A 264 -13.56 17.74 -0.96
N ASP A 265 -13.90 18.09 0.27
CA ASP A 265 -13.14 17.68 1.44
C ASP A 265 -13.05 16.13 1.49
N ASP A 266 -11.94 15.61 2.04
CA ASP A 266 -11.66 14.17 2.12
C ASP A 266 -11.57 13.41 0.78
N SER A 267 -11.60 14.13 -0.36
CA SER A 267 -11.47 13.55 -1.69
C SER A 267 -10.02 13.31 -2.10
N ILE A 268 -9.82 12.51 -3.16
CA ILE A 268 -8.50 12.25 -3.73
C ILE A 268 -7.88 13.54 -4.27
N GLY A 269 -8.67 14.41 -4.90
CA GLY A 269 -8.19 15.70 -5.41
C GLY A 269 -7.72 16.61 -4.29
N ASN A 270 -8.45 16.69 -3.17
CA ASN A 270 -8.09 17.52 -2.02
C ASN A 270 -6.85 16.98 -1.26
N GLN A 271 -6.60 15.66 -1.34
CA GLN A 271 -5.39 15.02 -0.80
C GLN A 271 -4.20 15.03 -1.79
N ASP A 272 -4.15 16.03 -2.68
CA ASP A 272 -3.07 16.21 -3.66
C ASP A 272 -2.87 14.98 -4.57
N PHE A 273 -3.94 14.25 -4.87
CA PHE A 273 -3.92 13.01 -5.66
C PHE A 273 -2.99 11.95 -5.06
N SER A 274 -2.79 11.94 -3.76
CA SER A 274 -2.09 10.88 -3.06
C SER A 274 -2.80 9.53 -3.28
N LEU A 275 -2.03 8.46 -3.39
CA LEU A 275 -2.53 7.09 -3.41
C LEU A 275 -2.13 6.31 -2.15
N ASN A 276 -1.72 7.02 -1.10
CA ASN A 276 -1.38 6.41 0.17
C ASN A 276 -2.64 6.18 1.01
N PRO A 277 -3.04 4.91 1.26
CA PRO A 277 -4.26 4.58 2.02
C PRO A 277 -4.36 5.26 3.38
N GLY A 278 -3.24 5.44 4.09
CA GLY A 278 -3.21 6.08 5.41
C GLY A 278 -3.73 7.53 5.43
N ARG A 279 -3.82 8.20 4.28
CA ARG A 279 -4.40 9.55 4.19
C ARG A 279 -5.92 9.55 4.19
N TYR A 280 -6.55 8.42 3.88
CA TYR A 280 -7.99 8.31 3.68
C TYR A 280 -8.71 7.60 4.81
N VAL A 281 -8.12 6.52 5.33
CA VAL A 281 -8.78 5.64 6.31
C VAL A 281 -8.89 6.26 7.70
N GLY A 282 -8.16 7.36 7.97
CA GLY A 282 -8.11 7.97 9.31
C GLY A 282 -7.27 7.15 10.30
N VAL A 283 -7.30 7.57 11.54
CA VAL A 283 -6.60 6.89 12.64
C VAL A 283 -7.65 6.35 13.60
N ALA A 284 -7.70 5.04 13.77
CA ALA A 284 -8.46 4.44 14.87
C ALA A 284 -7.69 4.71 16.16
N ILE A 285 -8.27 5.55 17.02
CA ILE A 285 -7.75 5.72 18.38
C ILE A 285 -8.38 4.58 19.19
N GLU A 286 -7.58 3.59 19.55
CA GLU A 286 -8.01 2.59 20.50
C GLU A 286 -8.20 3.27 21.85
N ASP A 287 -9.39 3.14 22.40
CA ASP A 287 -9.65 3.56 23.78
C ASP A 287 -8.87 2.59 24.67
N ASP A 288 -7.80 3.09 25.30
CA ASP A 288 -6.97 2.31 26.19
C ASP A 288 -7.63 2.01 27.53
N GLY A 289 -8.90 2.39 27.66
CA GLY A 289 -9.74 2.16 28.86
C GLY A 289 -9.28 2.96 30.08
N LEU A 290 -8.34 3.89 29.91
CA LEU A 290 -7.85 4.72 31.00
C LEU A 290 -8.77 5.89 31.27
N THR A 291 -9.06 6.16 32.51
CA THR A 291 -9.66 7.44 32.92
C THR A 291 -8.66 8.58 32.66
N GLN A 292 -9.17 9.81 32.66
CA GLN A 292 -8.34 11.00 32.46
C GLN A 292 -7.26 11.12 33.55
N GLU A 293 -7.55 10.68 34.76
CA GLU A 293 -6.66 10.65 35.91
C GLU A 293 -5.56 9.62 35.70
N GLU A 294 -5.90 8.38 35.37
CA GLU A 294 -4.96 7.29 35.08
C GLU A 294 -4.05 7.62 33.92
N PHE A 295 -4.57 8.25 32.84
CA PHE A 295 -3.76 8.73 31.74
C PHE A 295 -2.73 9.77 32.20
N LYS A 296 -3.15 10.76 33.01
CA LYS A 296 -2.23 11.76 33.57
C LYS A 296 -1.14 11.13 34.44
N GLU A 297 -1.50 10.20 35.31
CA GLU A 297 -0.55 9.48 36.16
C GLU A 297 0.48 8.72 35.31
N ARG A 298 0.02 8.03 34.27
CA ARG A 298 0.88 7.28 33.36
C ARG A 298 1.81 8.19 32.57
N MET A 299 1.31 9.33 32.08
CA MET A 299 2.14 10.34 31.41
C MET A 299 3.20 10.95 32.33
N MET A 300 2.85 11.22 33.61
CA MET A 300 3.82 11.71 34.60
C MET A 300 4.88 10.66 34.93
N ALA A 301 4.52 9.39 35.00
CA ALA A 301 5.47 8.30 35.21
C ALA A 301 6.45 8.18 34.00
N TYR A 302 5.95 8.30 32.77
CA TYR A 302 6.79 8.32 31.57
C TYR A 302 7.74 9.52 31.54
N TYR A 303 7.24 10.71 31.89
CA TYR A 303 8.07 11.91 31.98
C TYR A 303 9.20 11.74 33.00
N THR A 304 8.90 11.21 34.18
CA THR A 304 9.88 10.95 35.24
C THR A 304 10.95 9.95 34.77
N THR A 305 10.51 8.88 34.11
CA THR A 305 11.41 7.86 33.56
C THR A 305 12.31 8.43 32.44
N LEU A 306 11.74 9.24 31.56
CA LEU A 306 12.48 9.92 30.48
C LEU A 306 13.54 10.88 31.08
N SER A 307 13.19 11.65 32.09
CA SER A 307 14.11 12.55 32.77
C SER A 307 15.28 11.80 33.37
N LYS A 308 15.02 10.66 34.00
CA LYS A 308 16.07 9.77 34.55
C LYS A 308 16.99 9.22 33.46
N PHE A 309 16.44 8.76 32.34
CA PHE A 309 17.26 8.28 31.23
C PHE A 309 18.12 9.38 30.61
N ASN A 310 17.63 10.62 30.54
CA ASN A 310 18.40 11.76 30.08
C ASN A 310 19.58 12.06 31.02
N GLU A 311 19.37 12.00 32.34
CA GLU A 311 20.47 12.14 33.33
C GLU A 311 21.52 11.05 33.18
N GLU A 312 21.08 9.78 33.02
CA GLU A 312 21.99 8.65 32.79
C GLU A 312 22.78 8.82 31.47
N ALA A 313 22.10 9.29 30.39
CA ALA A 313 22.74 9.55 29.10
C ALA A 313 23.83 10.61 29.22
N HIS A 314 23.54 11.73 29.86
CA HIS A 314 24.54 12.79 30.09
C HIS A 314 25.72 12.29 30.95
N GLY A 315 25.44 11.49 31.96
CA GLY A 315 26.53 10.87 32.75
C GLY A 315 27.40 9.90 31.95
N LEU A 316 26.84 9.21 30.95
CA LEU A 316 27.59 8.37 30.02
C LEU A 316 28.40 9.20 29.01
N GLU A 317 27.83 10.29 28.51
CA GLU A 317 28.54 11.24 27.63
C GLU A 317 29.79 11.80 28.31
N ASP A 318 29.69 12.23 29.58
CA ASP A 318 30.81 12.73 30.36
C ASP A 318 31.90 11.66 30.56
N LYS A 319 31.51 10.40 30.85
CA LYS A 319 32.44 9.29 30.94
C LYS A 319 33.19 9.00 29.64
N ILE A 320 32.45 9.02 28.52
CA ILE A 320 33.03 8.84 27.17
C ILE A 320 34.03 9.95 26.89
N ALA A 321 33.67 11.21 27.18
CA ALA A 321 34.54 12.36 26.98
C ALA A 321 35.84 12.27 27.82
N THR A 322 35.70 11.83 29.09
CA THR A 322 36.86 11.61 29.98
C THR A 322 37.78 10.51 29.46
N ASN A 323 37.20 9.34 29.11
CA ASN A 323 37.98 8.23 28.55
C ASN A 323 38.70 8.57 27.25
N LEU A 324 38.05 9.36 26.39
CA LEU A 324 38.69 9.87 25.15
C LEU A 324 39.88 10.77 25.46
N GLN A 325 39.75 11.67 26.44
CA GLN A 325 40.86 12.54 26.85
C GLN A 325 42.05 11.74 27.43
N GLU A 326 41.79 10.67 28.20
CA GLU A 326 42.82 9.78 28.71
C GLU A 326 43.51 8.97 27.62
N LEU A 327 42.81 8.60 26.55
CA LEU A 327 43.37 7.84 25.44
C LEU A 327 44.31 8.65 24.53
N PHE A 328 44.19 9.97 24.55
CA PHE A 328 45.00 10.91 23.73
C PHE A 328 46.08 11.62 24.52
N GLN A 329 46.28 11.34 25.81
CA GLN A 329 47.43 11.72 26.62
C GLN A 329 48.53 10.64 26.59
#